data_50d673f1d743366214d1066f7d20af7a
#
_entry.id   50d673f1d743366214d1066f7d20af7a
#
_cell.length_a   1.000
_cell.length_b   1.000
_cell.length_c   1.000
_cell.angle_alpha   90.00
_cell.angle_beta   90.00
_cell.angle_gamma   90.00
#
_symmetry.space_group_name_H-M   'P 1'
#
loop_
_entity.id
_entity.type
_entity.pdbx_description
1 polymer ?
#
loop_
_entity_poly.entity_id
_entity_poly.type
_entity_poly.pdbx_seq_one_letter_code
_entity_poly.pdbx_strand_id
1 'polypeptide(L)'
;MLKRTILTIAACLLIVTASVSVIGATPVNGGTLKIAATSMQQLDPYKTAANDETNLCGLVFDPLVIISKDNFMPIPHLAEKWETPDDLTWIFRIHKGVYFQEGNDIFKKGAKREVTADDVVYSINRFLKVSTKFTLGDIKSVKALDRYTVEIKTPTPSPFLVADSNRLASVGIVPHEAIEKLGEDGFAKRPIGSGPFQLKSFSPDQGAVLERNPNYWLPVHIDKVEFVVIPDPTVQIMALTAGEVDVVPYLFNIDAMATVAKNPKLETMGRGGSYRGLGFNVTKPPFNELAVRDAISKAMDIDAAFKAVVAPHGERAYGQCAPWLPHGYDPTLKSLWKYDPKEALAILQKAGFRDTNGDGILDRNGQPLKVEIRTIPGSQVRVLTILATQLKQIGIDASVMQQDSAVWVSDIVDGNAGVFFDFSFAGTTGLHSLFHSSSIGRTNGHFYSNATVDSLLDRALATTDINKITSLWKQAQRQIMMDRASIPLYFEWGYSIVNKKVNDFVPPWGGLHLVSMENNVWISK
;
A
#
# COMPACT_ATOMS: atom_id res chain seq x y z
N MET A 1 -81.08 21.01 -9.71
CA MET A 1 -80.05 21.57 -8.86
C MET A 1 -79.51 20.47 -8.00
N LEU A 2 -78.66 19.66 -8.59
CA LEU A 2 -78.24 18.39 -8.00
C LEU A 2 -76.77 18.50 -7.52
N LYS A 3 -76.54 18.35 -6.22
CA LYS A 3 -75.25 18.19 -5.62
C LYS A 3 -74.73 16.76 -5.91
N ARG A 4 -73.65 16.62 -6.63
CA ARG A 4 -72.95 15.36 -6.79
C ARG A 4 -71.81 15.31 -5.75
N THR A 5 -71.99 14.40 -4.80
CA THR A 5 -70.95 13.99 -3.83
C THR A 5 -70.02 12.99 -4.48
N ILE A 6 -68.71 13.31 -4.57
CA ILE A 6 -67.68 12.37 -5.02
C ILE A 6 -67.07 11.73 -3.79
N LEU A 7 -67.28 10.42 -3.67
CA LEU A 7 -66.66 9.57 -2.64
C LEU A 7 -65.27 9.19 -3.11
N THR A 8 -64.23 9.68 -2.43
CA THR A 8 -62.83 9.29 -2.71
C THR A 8 -62.46 8.12 -1.79
N ILE A 9 -62.32 6.92 -2.37
CA ILE A 9 -61.81 5.74 -1.67
C ILE A 9 -60.31 5.83 -1.67
N ALA A 10 -59.69 6.07 -0.50
CA ALA A 10 -58.25 5.98 -0.29
C ALA A 10 -57.87 4.51 -0.04
N ALA A 11 -57.29 3.86 -1.03
CA ALA A 11 -56.69 2.56 -0.87
C ALA A 11 -55.31 2.72 -0.20
N CYS A 12 -55.22 2.42 1.09
CA CYS A 12 -53.92 2.27 1.76
C CYS A 12 -53.22 0.98 1.29
N LEU A 13 -52.26 1.13 0.41
CA LEU A 13 -51.33 0.05 0.07
C LEU A 13 -50.34 -0.09 1.24
N LEU A 14 -50.52 -1.08 2.10
CA LEU A 14 -49.47 -1.51 3.06
C LEU A 14 -48.36 -2.18 2.27
N ILE A 15 -47.28 -1.44 2.01
CA ILE A 15 -46.00 -2.03 1.56
C ILE A 15 -45.35 -2.64 2.81
N VAL A 16 -45.52 -3.94 2.99
CA VAL A 16 -44.70 -4.73 3.92
C VAL A 16 -43.31 -4.86 3.30
N THR A 17 -42.42 -3.98 3.69
CA THR A 17 -40.99 -4.16 3.43
C THR A 17 -40.53 -5.32 4.30
N ALA A 18 -40.46 -6.51 3.74
CA ALA A 18 -39.74 -7.62 4.33
C ALA A 18 -38.28 -7.22 4.38
N SER A 19 -37.83 -6.75 5.53
CA SER A 19 -36.39 -6.64 5.83
C SER A 19 -35.84 -8.06 5.81
N VAL A 20 -35.21 -8.44 4.71
CA VAL A 20 -34.38 -9.64 4.67
C VAL A 20 -33.19 -9.33 5.57
N SER A 21 -33.30 -9.70 6.84
CA SER A 21 -32.14 -9.78 7.71
C SER A 21 -31.22 -10.81 7.10
N VAL A 22 -30.13 -10.36 6.51
CA VAL A 22 -29.00 -11.26 6.21
C VAL A 22 -28.57 -11.79 7.57
N ILE A 23 -28.94 -13.04 7.85
CA ILE A 23 -28.46 -13.75 9.03
C ILE A 23 -26.98 -13.97 8.75
N GLY A 24 -26.14 -13.03 9.17
CA GLY A 24 -24.71 -13.22 9.19
C GLY A 24 -24.39 -14.45 10.04
N ALA A 25 -23.54 -15.33 9.55
CA ALA A 25 -23.14 -16.49 10.31
C ALA A 25 -22.57 -16.05 11.67
N THR A 26 -23.00 -16.67 12.75
CA THR A 26 -22.55 -16.34 14.11
C THR A 26 -21.09 -16.76 14.26
N PRO A 27 -20.19 -15.90 14.77
CA PRO A 27 -18.81 -16.26 15.03
C PRO A 27 -18.68 -17.48 15.92
N VAL A 28 -17.81 -18.39 15.52
CA VAL A 28 -17.52 -19.63 16.25
C VAL A 28 -16.14 -19.53 16.88
N ASN A 29 -16.04 -19.87 18.14
CA ASN A 29 -14.76 -19.94 18.84
C ASN A 29 -14.03 -21.25 18.51
N GLY A 30 -12.72 -21.15 18.37
CA GLY A 30 -11.83 -22.29 18.18
C GLY A 30 -11.22 -22.39 16.80
N GLY A 31 -10.36 -23.37 16.64
CA GLY A 31 -9.72 -23.70 15.39
C GLY A 31 -8.34 -23.09 15.15
N THR A 32 -7.70 -23.56 14.09
CA THR A 32 -6.37 -23.12 13.63
C THR A 32 -6.49 -22.45 12.29
N LEU A 33 -5.97 -21.23 12.18
CA LEU A 33 -5.80 -20.50 10.92
C LEU A 33 -4.39 -20.75 10.40
N LYS A 34 -4.27 -21.27 9.18
CA LYS A 34 -2.98 -21.52 8.53
C LYS A 34 -2.74 -20.50 7.44
N ILE A 35 -1.61 -19.79 7.54
CA ILE A 35 -1.23 -18.70 6.64
C ILE A 35 0.05 -19.09 5.91
N ALA A 36 0.05 -19.01 4.58
CA ALA A 36 1.26 -19.19 3.80
C ALA A 36 2.21 -17.99 3.98
N ALA A 37 3.49 -18.26 4.09
CA ALA A 37 4.56 -17.27 4.12
C ALA A 37 5.64 -17.63 3.10
N THR A 38 6.27 -16.63 2.50
CA THR A 38 7.37 -16.83 1.55
C THR A 38 8.69 -17.04 2.27
N SER A 39 8.93 -16.27 3.31
CA SER A 39 10.18 -16.28 4.10
C SER A 39 9.95 -15.62 5.46
N MET A 40 10.59 -16.18 6.49
CA MET A 40 10.58 -15.61 7.85
C MET A 40 11.94 -15.83 8.48
N GLN A 41 12.70 -14.77 8.77
CA GLN A 41 14.06 -14.87 9.30
C GLN A 41 14.17 -14.41 10.75
N GLN A 42 13.35 -13.43 11.15
CA GLN A 42 13.37 -12.84 12.47
C GLN A 42 12.05 -12.13 12.79
N LEU A 43 11.75 -11.90 14.05
CA LEU A 43 10.45 -11.41 14.51
C LEU A 43 10.55 -10.14 15.38
N ASP A 44 11.63 -9.37 15.26
CA ASP A 44 11.70 -8.04 15.86
C ASP A 44 10.87 -7.07 15.00
N PRO A 45 9.81 -6.43 15.52
CA PRO A 45 8.89 -5.62 14.74
C PRO A 45 9.56 -4.43 14.04
N TYR A 46 10.75 -4.02 14.49
CA TYR A 46 11.46 -2.86 13.95
C TYR A 46 12.56 -3.22 12.95
N LYS A 47 12.91 -4.51 12.86
CA LYS A 47 13.98 -5.03 11.96
C LYS A 47 13.44 -5.96 10.87
N THR A 48 12.11 -6.20 10.83
CA THR A 48 11.50 -7.05 9.80
C THR A 48 11.79 -6.51 8.40
N ALA A 49 12.20 -7.41 7.49
CA ALA A 49 12.44 -7.08 6.09
C ALA A 49 11.32 -7.58 5.16
N ALA A 50 10.73 -8.74 5.48
CA ALA A 50 9.67 -9.37 4.71
C ALA A 50 8.26 -8.96 5.20
N ASN A 51 7.29 -8.99 4.27
CA ASN A 51 5.89 -8.74 4.61
C ASN A 51 5.32 -9.79 5.56
N ASP A 52 5.77 -11.06 5.44
CA ASP A 52 5.31 -12.16 6.28
C ASP A 52 5.71 -11.98 7.75
N GLU A 53 6.92 -11.49 8.00
CA GLU A 53 7.39 -11.10 9.33
C GLU A 53 6.57 -9.94 9.90
N THR A 54 6.29 -8.92 9.07
CA THR A 54 5.44 -7.79 9.45
C THR A 54 4.01 -8.24 9.79
N ASN A 55 3.47 -9.20 9.02
CA ASN A 55 2.16 -9.80 9.30
C ASN A 55 2.12 -10.53 10.63
N LEU A 56 3.13 -11.33 10.93
CA LEU A 56 3.22 -12.01 12.22
C LEU A 56 3.34 -11.00 13.36
N CYS A 57 4.18 -9.97 13.19
CA CYS A 57 4.34 -8.93 14.21
C CYS A 57 3.02 -8.18 14.49
N GLY A 58 2.16 -7.98 13.49
CA GLY A 58 0.82 -7.42 13.66
C GLY A 58 -0.14 -8.29 14.49
N LEU A 59 0.22 -9.55 14.76
CA LEU A 59 -0.54 -10.45 15.66
C LEU A 59 0.04 -10.50 17.08
N VAL A 60 1.32 -10.19 17.25
CA VAL A 60 2.02 -10.24 18.54
C VAL A 60 2.02 -8.90 19.25
N PHE A 61 2.03 -7.80 18.49
CA PHE A 61 2.15 -6.44 19.02
C PHE A 61 0.96 -5.58 18.63
N ASP A 62 0.54 -4.71 19.56
CA ASP A 62 -0.41 -3.65 19.27
C ASP A 62 0.34 -2.35 18.94
N PRO A 63 0.09 -1.70 17.79
CA PRO A 63 0.51 -0.33 17.54
C PRO A 63 -0.46 0.68 18.16
N LEU A 64 -0.08 1.96 18.23
CA LEU A 64 -1.00 3.02 18.68
C LEU A 64 -2.23 3.15 17.79
N VAL A 65 -2.03 3.06 16.49
CA VAL A 65 -3.07 3.20 15.45
C VAL A 65 -2.93 2.10 14.41
N ILE A 66 -4.01 1.75 13.75
CA ILE A 66 -4.03 0.87 12.57
C ILE A 66 -4.71 1.60 11.41
N ILE A 67 -4.62 1.04 10.22
CA ILE A 67 -5.24 1.61 9.02
C ILE A 67 -6.58 0.93 8.76
N SER A 68 -7.65 1.74 8.71
CA SER A 68 -9.01 1.29 8.43
C SER A 68 -9.11 0.46 7.15
N LYS A 69 -9.89 -0.61 7.21
CA LYS A 69 -10.19 -1.47 6.05
C LYS A 69 -11.02 -0.76 4.97
N ASP A 70 -11.83 0.22 5.37
CA ASP A 70 -12.85 0.80 4.50
C ASP A 70 -12.35 2.02 3.72
N ASN A 71 -11.47 2.83 4.32
CA ASN A 71 -11.09 4.13 3.76
C ASN A 71 -9.60 4.46 3.84
N PHE A 72 -8.77 3.53 4.30
CA PHE A 72 -7.31 3.71 4.46
C PHE A 72 -6.91 4.88 5.38
N MET A 73 -7.84 5.35 6.23
CA MET A 73 -7.55 6.35 7.26
C MET A 73 -7.03 5.69 8.53
N PRO A 74 -6.21 6.38 9.34
CA PRO A 74 -5.81 5.88 10.64
C PRO A 74 -7.02 5.80 11.57
N ILE A 75 -7.13 4.70 12.29
CA ILE A 75 -8.13 4.50 13.35
C ILE A 75 -7.45 4.14 14.67
N PRO A 76 -8.10 4.43 15.80
CA PRO A 76 -7.64 4.03 17.11
C PRO A 76 -7.37 2.53 17.22
N HIS A 77 -6.29 2.15 17.96
CA HIS A 77 -6.04 0.77 18.35
C HIS A 77 -5.55 0.75 19.80
N LEU A 78 -4.24 0.66 20.11
CA LEU A 78 -3.78 0.82 21.48
C LEU A 78 -4.04 2.25 22.00
N ALA A 79 -3.95 3.26 21.14
CA ALA A 79 -4.47 4.58 21.45
C ALA A 79 -6.00 4.57 21.36
N GLU A 80 -6.68 5.00 22.42
CA GLU A 80 -8.13 5.25 22.45
C GLU A 80 -8.49 6.44 21.55
N LYS A 81 -7.64 7.45 21.55
CA LYS A 81 -7.75 8.66 20.74
C LYS A 81 -6.44 9.43 20.69
N TRP A 82 -6.37 10.37 19.74
CA TRP A 82 -5.30 11.36 19.69
C TRP A 82 -5.83 12.73 19.31
N GLU A 83 -5.04 13.76 19.58
CA GLU A 83 -5.30 15.14 19.20
C GLU A 83 -4.00 15.83 18.78
N THR A 84 -4.14 16.85 17.93
CA THR A 84 -3.04 17.71 17.46
C THR A 84 -3.37 19.16 17.82
N PRO A 85 -2.98 19.62 19.02
CA PRO A 85 -3.26 21.00 19.47
C PRO A 85 -2.59 22.07 18.60
N ASP A 86 -1.52 21.69 17.91
CA ASP A 86 -0.82 22.45 16.88
C ASP A 86 -0.25 21.48 15.83
N ASP A 87 0.32 22.02 14.73
CA ASP A 87 0.88 21.21 13.63
C ASP A 87 2.13 20.38 14.02
N LEU A 88 2.72 20.63 15.19
CA LEU A 88 3.98 20.02 15.66
C LEU A 88 3.81 19.04 16.82
N THR A 89 2.63 19.02 17.45
CA THR A 89 2.38 18.27 18.69
C THR A 89 1.25 17.26 18.49
N TRP A 90 1.53 16.02 18.86
CA TRP A 90 0.58 14.90 18.86
C TRP A 90 0.43 14.38 20.28
N ILE A 91 -0.80 14.30 20.79
CA ILE A 91 -1.11 13.78 22.13
C ILE A 91 -1.98 12.54 21.98
N PHE A 92 -1.45 11.39 22.39
CA PHE A 92 -2.14 10.10 22.36
C PHE A 92 -2.58 9.71 23.77
N ARG A 93 -3.83 9.24 23.91
CA ARG A 93 -4.32 8.57 25.11
C ARG A 93 -4.47 7.09 24.83
N ILE A 94 -3.77 6.25 25.61
CA ILE A 94 -3.81 4.80 25.43
C ILE A 94 -4.89 4.18 26.34
N HIS A 95 -5.40 3.02 25.91
CA HIS A 95 -6.34 2.23 26.69
C HIS A 95 -5.73 1.78 28.01
N LYS A 96 -6.53 1.83 29.08
CA LYS A 96 -6.21 1.24 30.38
C LYS A 96 -6.54 -0.25 30.37
N GLY A 97 -5.83 -1.05 31.18
CA GLY A 97 -6.11 -2.48 31.32
C GLY A 97 -5.65 -3.32 30.13
N VAL A 98 -4.79 -2.80 29.27
CA VAL A 98 -4.07 -3.58 28.25
C VAL A 98 -2.80 -4.14 28.87
N TYR A 99 -2.56 -5.44 28.70
CA TYR A 99 -1.44 -6.13 29.34
C TYR A 99 -0.53 -6.79 28.32
N PHE A 100 0.77 -6.82 28.61
CA PHE A 100 1.68 -7.68 27.87
C PHE A 100 1.36 -9.16 28.15
N GLN A 101 1.69 -9.99 27.15
CA GLN A 101 1.45 -11.44 27.16
C GLN A 101 2.08 -12.10 28.38
N GLU A 102 1.30 -12.94 29.05
CA GLU A 102 1.71 -13.72 30.23
C GLU A 102 2.28 -15.10 29.84
N GLY A 103 2.73 -15.86 30.84
CA GLY A 103 3.22 -17.23 30.63
C GLY A 103 4.66 -17.33 30.09
N ASN A 104 5.37 -16.20 30.07
CA ASN A 104 6.79 -16.13 29.74
C ASN A 104 7.65 -15.97 31.02
N ASP A 105 8.96 -16.04 30.86
CA ASP A 105 9.92 -15.88 31.97
C ASP A 105 10.45 -14.44 32.13
N ILE A 106 9.94 -13.49 31.35
CA ILE A 106 10.32 -12.07 31.39
C ILE A 106 9.74 -11.41 32.63
N PHE A 107 8.42 -11.61 32.84
CA PHE A 107 7.71 -11.01 33.96
C PHE A 107 7.65 -11.98 35.15
N LYS A 108 7.48 -11.44 36.35
CA LYS A 108 7.27 -12.22 37.53
C LYS A 108 6.02 -13.10 37.34
N LYS A 109 6.14 -14.40 37.65
CA LYS A 109 5.04 -15.37 37.50
C LYS A 109 3.77 -14.88 38.19
N GLY A 110 2.66 -14.84 37.45
CA GLY A 110 1.35 -14.40 37.95
C GLY A 110 1.19 -12.86 38.07
N ALA A 111 2.18 -12.08 37.69
CA ALA A 111 2.05 -10.63 37.64
C ALA A 111 1.58 -10.20 36.26
N LYS A 112 0.50 -9.40 36.19
CA LYS A 112 0.04 -8.74 34.98
C LYS A 112 0.86 -7.47 34.77
N ARG A 113 1.60 -7.39 33.64
CA ARG A 113 2.39 -6.22 33.26
C ARG A 113 1.55 -5.35 32.31
N GLU A 114 0.95 -4.30 32.87
CA GLU A 114 0.13 -3.37 32.10
C GLU A 114 0.98 -2.50 31.18
N VAL A 115 0.51 -2.28 29.96
CA VAL A 115 1.10 -1.33 29.01
C VAL A 115 0.86 0.10 29.47
N THR A 116 1.91 0.91 29.47
CA THR A 116 1.88 2.29 29.94
C THR A 116 2.47 3.24 28.90
N ALA A 117 2.33 4.54 29.14
CA ALA A 117 2.94 5.57 28.30
C ALA A 117 4.47 5.45 28.22
N ASP A 118 5.13 4.96 29.27
CA ASP A 118 6.58 4.74 29.28
C ASP A 118 6.99 3.65 28.28
N ASP A 119 6.16 2.61 28.10
CA ASP A 119 6.42 1.56 27.10
C ASP A 119 6.29 2.11 25.67
N VAL A 120 5.36 3.00 25.44
CA VAL A 120 5.21 3.69 24.15
C VAL A 120 6.44 4.58 23.89
N VAL A 121 6.87 5.36 24.89
CA VAL A 121 8.09 6.20 24.80
C VAL A 121 9.31 5.35 24.49
N TYR A 122 9.49 4.24 25.22
CA TYR A 122 10.58 3.29 24.97
C TYR A 122 10.53 2.74 23.55
N SER A 123 9.37 2.27 23.12
CA SER A 123 9.15 1.64 21.82
C SER A 123 9.47 2.57 20.65
N ILE A 124 8.98 3.81 20.71
CA ILE A 124 9.26 4.80 19.67
C ILE A 124 10.76 5.15 19.65
N ASN A 125 11.37 5.40 20.80
CA ASN A 125 12.80 5.70 20.87
C ASN A 125 13.67 4.55 20.37
N ARG A 126 13.30 3.30 20.69
CA ARG A 126 13.99 2.12 20.14
C ARG A 126 13.77 2.01 18.62
N PHE A 127 12.54 2.21 18.14
CA PHE A 127 12.25 2.23 16.70
C PHE A 127 13.15 3.22 15.95
N LEU A 128 13.25 4.46 16.43
CA LEU A 128 14.11 5.51 15.82
C LEU A 128 15.60 5.11 15.78
N LYS A 129 16.04 4.26 16.70
CA LYS A 129 17.43 3.82 16.80
C LYS A 129 17.74 2.61 15.92
N VAL A 130 16.82 1.64 15.79
CA VAL A 130 17.14 0.32 15.21
C VAL A 130 16.38 -0.01 13.92
N SER A 131 15.33 0.76 13.57
CA SER A 131 14.55 0.48 12.37
C SER A 131 15.37 0.71 11.09
N THR A 132 15.34 -0.27 10.20
CA THR A 132 16.05 -0.23 8.91
C THR A 132 15.11 -0.09 7.70
N LYS A 133 13.84 -0.44 7.87
CA LYS A 133 12.84 -0.46 6.78
C LYS A 133 11.89 0.75 6.82
N PHE A 134 11.44 1.12 8.01
CA PHE A 134 10.43 2.15 8.21
C PHE A 134 11.01 3.38 8.89
N THR A 135 10.38 4.53 8.71
CA THR A 135 10.78 5.77 9.36
C THR A 135 9.57 6.51 9.90
N LEU A 136 9.71 7.12 11.06
CA LEU A 136 8.72 8.06 11.60
C LEU A 136 8.90 9.48 11.07
N GLY A 137 9.96 9.72 10.28
CA GLY A 137 10.43 11.06 9.98
C GLY A 137 11.17 11.65 11.18
N ASP A 138 11.33 12.97 11.17
CA ASP A 138 12.02 13.64 12.27
C ASP A 138 11.11 13.75 13.50
N ILE A 139 11.53 13.12 14.59
CA ILE A 139 10.90 13.25 15.92
C ILE A 139 11.80 14.10 16.80
N LYS A 140 11.27 15.20 17.33
CA LYS A 140 11.98 16.09 18.25
C LYS A 140 12.00 15.54 19.67
N SER A 141 10.88 14.99 20.13
CA SER A 141 10.77 14.39 21.46
C SER A 141 9.55 13.47 21.57
N VAL A 142 9.67 12.46 22.41
CA VAL A 142 8.57 11.59 22.86
C VAL A 142 8.60 11.57 24.38
N LYS A 143 7.46 11.84 25.04
CA LYS A 143 7.36 11.93 26.50
C LYS A 143 6.06 11.31 27.00
N ALA A 144 6.12 10.63 28.12
CA ALA A 144 4.95 10.33 28.93
C ALA A 144 4.55 11.57 29.73
N LEU A 145 3.33 12.05 29.54
CA LEU A 145 2.77 13.17 30.32
C LEU A 145 2.15 12.64 31.62
N ASP A 146 1.58 11.45 31.57
CA ASP A 146 1.10 10.66 32.67
C ASP A 146 1.14 9.18 32.30
N ARG A 147 0.62 8.28 33.15
CA ARG A 147 0.66 6.83 32.96
C ARG A 147 0.06 6.36 31.63
N TYR A 148 -0.87 7.13 31.03
CA TYR A 148 -1.64 6.74 29.84
C TYR A 148 -1.67 7.82 28.75
N THR A 149 -0.87 8.85 28.88
CA THR A 149 -0.82 9.96 27.91
C THR A 149 0.59 10.15 27.38
N VAL A 150 0.75 10.09 26.06
CA VAL A 150 2.03 10.28 25.36
C VAL A 150 1.98 11.52 24.50
N GLU A 151 2.99 12.38 24.63
CA GLU A 151 3.25 13.51 23.75
C GLU A 151 4.36 13.15 22.77
N ILE A 152 4.12 13.36 21.47
CA ILE A 152 5.13 13.30 20.41
C ILE A 152 5.25 14.69 19.81
N LYS A 153 6.46 15.23 19.73
CA LYS A 153 6.75 16.49 19.04
C LYS A 153 7.64 16.27 17.84
N THR A 154 7.31 16.93 16.75
CA THR A 154 8.08 16.94 15.51
C THR A 154 8.70 18.33 15.31
N PRO A 155 9.88 18.47 14.67
CA PRO A 155 10.48 19.78 14.39
C PRO A 155 9.74 20.54 13.28
N THR A 156 9.05 19.83 12.40
CA THR A 156 8.21 20.33 11.31
C THR A 156 6.88 19.60 11.32
N PRO A 157 5.81 20.13 10.72
CA PRO A 157 4.55 19.41 10.57
C PRO A 157 4.75 18.02 9.96
N SER A 158 4.07 17.01 10.52
CA SER A 158 4.19 15.62 10.06
C SER A 158 2.80 15.00 9.84
N PRO A 159 2.09 15.41 8.79
CA PRO A 159 0.69 15.00 8.56
C PRO A 159 0.50 13.49 8.40
N PHE A 160 1.55 12.78 8.00
CA PHE A 160 1.51 11.33 7.76
C PHE A 160 2.00 10.50 8.94
N LEU A 161 2.29 11.11 10.09
CA LEU A 161 2.76 10.38 11.26
C LEU A 161 1.81 9.24 11.66
N VAL A 162 0.51 9.49 11.57
CA VAL A 162 -0.55 8.50 11.85
C VAL A 162 -1.17 7.91 10.58
N ALA A 163 -1.18 8.65 9.46
CA ALA A 163 -1.91 8.29 8.25
C ALA A 163 -1.12 7.39 7.28
N ASP A 164 0.15 7.14 7.54
CA ASP A 164 0.98 6.24 6.75
C ASP A 164 1.17 4.93 7.51
N SER A 165 0.80 3.82 6.87
CA SER A 165 0.95 2.47 7.43
C SER A 165 2.39 2.10 7.79
N ASN A 166 3.37 2.76 7.19
CA ASN A 166 4.80 2.53 7.44
C ASN A 166 5.38 3.44 8.54
N ARG A 167 4.53 4.18 9.26
CA ARG A 167 4.90 5.08 10.36
C ARG A 167 4.39 4.56 11.71
N LEU A 168 3.62 5.30 12.46
CA LEU A 168 3.16 4.86 13.80
C LEU A 168 2.34 3.57 13.79
N ALA A 169 1.63 3.28 12.70
CA ALA A 169 0.92 2.01 12.54
C ALA A 169 1.87 0.79 12.40
N SER A 170 3.16 1.00 12.12
CA SER A 170 4.18 -0.06 12.10
C SER A 170 4.95 -0.21 13.42
N VAL A 171 4.69 0.66 14.40
CA VAL A 171 5.39 0.63 15.69
C VAL A 171 4.60 -0.22 16.68
N GLY A 172 4.83 -1.51 16.69
CA GLY A 172 4.33 -2.40 17.73
C GLY A 172 4.95 -2.08 19.08
N ILE A 173 4.13 -1.97 20.15
CA ILE A 173 4.63 -1.62 21.47
C ILE A 173 5.28 -2.81 22.14
N VAL A 174 6.52 -2.63 22.63
CA VAL A 174 7.35 -3.68 23.21
C VAL A 174 7.70 -3.37 24.67
N PRO A 175 7.77 -4.38 25.56
CA PRO A 175 8.23 -4.18 26.94
C PRO A 175 9.76 -4.09 26.95
N HIS A 176 10.31 -3.05 27.60
CA HIS A 176 11.75 -2.87 27.71
C HIS A 176 12.44 -4.05 28.44
N GLU A 177 11.75 -4.63 29.41
CA GLU A 177 12.25 -5.78 30.19
C GLU A 177 12.58 -7.00 29.31
N ALA A 178 11.82 -7.19 28.21
CA ALA A 178 12.10 -8.28 27.27
C ALA A 178 13.40 -8.07 26.51
N ILE A 179 13.64 -6.84 26.07
CA ILE A 179 14.90 -6.49 25.36
C ILE A 179 16.08 -6.59 26.33
N GLU A 180 15.96 -6.08 27.56
CA GLU A 180 17.02 -6.13 28.57
C GLU A 180 17.39 -7.56 28.95
N LYS A 181 16.40 -8.46 29.09
CA LYS A 181 16.65 -9.85 29.51
C LYS A 181 17.11 -10.76 28.38
N LEU A 182 16.54 -10.61 27.16
CA LEU A 182 16.82 -11.49 26.03
C LEU A 182 17.96 -10.99 25.14
N GLY A 183 18.27 -9.70 25.19
CA GLY A 183 19.06 -9.02 24.19
C GLY A 183 18.32 -8.89 22.85
N GLU A 184 18.87 -8.14 21.92
CA GLU A 184 18.29 -7.88 20.60
C GLU A 184 18.02 -9.17 19.80
N ASP A 185 19.01 -10.07 19.72
CA ASP A 185 18.90 -11.32 18.95
C ASP A 185 17.95 -12.35 19.61
N GLY A 186 17.91 -12.37 20.93
CA GLY A 186 17.00 -13.23 21.68
C GLY A 186 15.54 -12.76 21.51
N PHE A 187 15.32 -11.45 21.57
CA PHE A 187 14.01 -10.87 21.34
C PHE A 187 13.49 -11.10 19.92
N ALA A 188 14.36 -10.99 18.91
CA ALA A 188 14.04 -11.27 17.51
C ALA A 188 13.56 -12.72 17.24
N LYS A 189 13.92 -13.67 18.12
CA LYS A 189 13.47 -15.07 18.04
C LYS A 189 12.31 -15.40 18.99
N ARG A 190 12.09 -14.56 19.99
CA ARG A 190 11.10 -14.76 21.05
C ARG A 190 10.43 -13.43 21.41
N PRO A 191 9.68 -12.84 20.45
CA PRO A 191 8.99 -11.59 20.68
C PRO A 191 7.90 -11.73 21.75
N ILE A 192 7.72 -10.67 22.54
CA ILE A 192 6.68 -10.55 23.56
C ILE A 192 6.03 -9.18 23.38
N GLY A 193 4.73 -9.17 23.14
CA GLY A 193 3.92 -7.97 22.93
C GLY A 193 2.64 -7.98 23.74
N SER A 194 1.70 -7.14 23.38
CA SER A 194 0.36 -7.06 23.95
C SER A 194 -0.74 -7.62 23.05
N GLY A 195 -0.39 -8.04 21.84
CA GLY A 195 -1.33 -8.44 20.79
C GLY A 195 -2.15 -9.70 21.05
N PRO A 196 -3.09 -10.02 20.13
CA PRO A 196 -4.08 -11.10 20.31
C PRO A 196 -3.49 -12.51 20.32
N PHE A 197 -2.26 -12.70 19.82
CA PHE A 197 -1.60 -14.00 19.78
C PHE A 197 -0.18 -13.90 20.33
N GLN A 198 0.23 -14.95 21.05
CA GLN A 198 1.56 -15.09 21.61
C GLN A 198 2.35 -16.18 20.90
N LEU A 199 3.64 -15.95 20.69
CA LEU A 199 4.51 -16.91 20.00
C LEU A 199 4.69 -18.18 20.84
N LYS A 200 4.44 -19.34 20.22
CA LYS A 200 4.70 -20.66 20.81
C LYS A 200 6.01 -21.26 20.30
N SER A 201 6.23 -21.20 18.99
CA SER A 201 7.45 -21.68 18.35
C SER A 201 7.74 -20.92 17.08
N PHE A 202 9.01 -20.79 16.74
CA PHE A 202 9.51 -20.18 15.52
C PHE A 202 10.73 -20.91 14.99
N SER A 203 10.72 -21.19 13.70
CA SER A 203 11.88 -21.66 12.94
C SER A 203 11.89 -20.95 11.59
N PRO A 204 12.98 -20.30 11.20
CA PRO A 204 13.07 -19.56 9.93
C PRO A 204 12.62 -20.35 8.70
N ASP A 205 12.96 -21.65 8.64
CA ASP A 205 12.69 -22.50 7.48
C ASP A 205 11.30 -23.17 7.49
N GLN A 206 10.65 -23.20 8.67
CA GLN A 206 9.37 -23.88 8.83
C GLN A 206 8.20 -22.92 9.07
N GLY A 207 8.50 -21.76 9.66
CA GLY A 207 7.52 -20.74 10.01
C GLY A 207 7.31 -20.59 11.51
N ALA A 208 6.08 -20.26 11.92
CA ALA A 208 5.78 -19.94 13.30
C ALA A 208 4.42 -20.49 13.73
N VAL A 209 4.31 -20.80 15.00
CA VAL A 209 3.06 -21.17 15.67
C VAL A 209 2.77 -20.15 16.76
N LEU A 210 1.57 -19.59 16.70
CA LEU A 210 1.06 -18.67 17.71
C LEU A 210 -0.19 -19.25 18.36
N GLU A 211 -0.34 -19.03 19.66
CA GLU A 211 -1.52 -19.39 20.45
C GLU A 211 -2.26 -18.12 20.88
N ARG A 212 -3.57 -18.20 21.03
CA ARG A 212 -4.41 -17.11 21.51
C ARG A 212 -3.86 -16.54 22.83
N ASN A 213 -3.76 -15.22 22.92
CA ASN A 213 -3.53 -14.53 24.18
C ASN A 213 -4.84 -14.51 25.00
N PRO A 214 -4.94 -15.26 26.12
CA PRO A 214 -6.18 -15.36 26.89
C PRO A 214 -6.56 -14.05 27.59
N ASN A 215 -5.61 -13.13 27.73
CA ASN A 215 -5.80 -11.83 28.39
C ASN A 215 -5.89 -10.67 27.41
N TYR A 216 -6.10 -10.95 26.12
CA TYR A 216 -6.25 -9.88 25.14
C TYR A 216 -7.51 -9.03 25.43
N TRP A 217 -7.40 -7.75 25.24
CA TRP A 217 -8.43 -6.78 25.63
C TRP A 217 -9.67 -6.76 24.69
N LEU A 218 -9.57 -7.36 23.50
CA LEU A 218 -10.70 -7.64 22.61
C LEU A 218 -11.01 -9.14 22.55
N PRO A 219 -12.24 -9.54 22.19
CA PRO A 219 -12.56 -10.95 21.95
C PRO A 219 -11.67 -11.56 20.86
N VAL A 220 -11.18 -12.77 21.04
CA VAL A 220 -10.41 -13.52 20.04
C VAL A 220 -11.10 -14.85 19.77
N HIS A 221 -11.51 -15.09 18.52
CA HIS A 221 -12.24 -16.32 18.18
C HIS A 221 -11.32 -17.50 17.84
N ILE A 222 -10.18 -17.24 17.18
CA ILE A 222 -9.21 -18.28 16.76
C ILE A 222 -8.36 -18.74 17.95
N ASP A 223 -8.12 -20.05 18.07
CA ASP A 223 -7.24 -20.58 19.12
C ASP A 223 -5.75 -20.50 18.76
N LYS A 224 -5.45 -20.68 17.47
CA LYS A 224 -4.09 -20.87 16.97
C LYS A 224 -3.92 -20.29 15.58
N VAL A 225 -2.76 -19.69 15.34
CA VAL A 225 -2.31 -19.27 13.99
C VAL A 225 -1.01 -19.98 13.67
N GLU A 226 -0.93 -20.56 12.47
CA GLU A 226 0.28 -21.21 11.94
C GLU A 226 0.72 -20.47 10.68
N PHE A 227 1.93 -19.92 10.68
CA PHE A 227 2.60 -19.47 9.47
C PHE A 227 3.40 -20.63 8.91
N VAL A 228 3.15 -21.00 7.65
CA VAL A 228 3.80 -22.10 6.95
C VAL A 228 4.68 -21.53 5.85
N VAL A 229 6.00 -21.75 5.93
CA VAL A 229 6.92 -21.24 4.91
C VAL A 229 6.83 -22.08 3.63
N ILE A 230 6.39 -21.45 2.56
CA ILE A 230 6.28 -21.99 1.20
C ILE A 230 6.83 -20.91 0.26
N PRO A 231 8.11 -21.00 -0.15
CA PRO A 231 8.77 -19.92 -0.90
C PRO A 231 8.18 -19.64 -2.29
N ASP A 232 7.68 -20.66 -2.98
CA ASP A 232 7.14 -20.51 -4.33
C ASP A 232 5.66 -20.12 -4.30
N PRO A 233 5.25 -18.98 -4.91
CA PRO A 233 3.86 -18.52 -4.92
C PRO A 233 2.90 -19.49 -5.62
N THR A 234 3.37 -20.26 -6.60
CA THR A 234 2.53 -21.26 -7.28
C THR A 234 2.22 -22.43 -6.35
N VAL A 235 3.22 -22.85 -5.59
CA VAL A 235 3.06 -23.90 -4.56
C VAL A 235 2.15 -23.40 -3.43
N GLN A 236 2.22 -22.11 -3.04
CA GLN A 236 1.26 -21.53 -2.08
C GLN A 236 -0.19 -21.67 -2.55
N ILE A 237 -0.47 -21.39 -3.83
CA ILE A 237 -1.81 -21.55 -4.41
C ILE A 237 -2.23 -23.02 -4.47
N MET A 238 -1.32 -23.94 -4.74
CA MET A 238 -1.60 -25.37 -4.69
C MET A 238 -1.94 -25.83 -3.29
N ALA A 239 -1.17 -25.45 -2.28
CA ALA A 239 -1.41 -25.75 -0.87
C ALA A 239 -2.76 -25.17 -0.38
N LEU A 240 -3.09 -23.94 -0.79
CA LEU A 240 -4.38 -23.32 -0.50
C LEU A 240 -5.54 -24.08 -1.16
N THR A 241 -5.37 -24.50 -2.41
CA THR A 241 -6.38 -25.30 -3.15
C THR A 241 -6.60 -26.67 -2.52
N ALA A 242 -5.54 -27.30 -2.02
CA ALA A 242 -5.58 -28.56 -1.29
C ALA A 242 -6.15 -28.41 0.15
N GLY A 243 -6.22 -27.20 0.68
CA GLY A 243 -6.65 -26.91 2.06
C GLY A 243 -5.56 -27.13 3.10
N GLU A 244 -4.31 -27.20 2.68
CA GLU A 244 -3.13 -27.29 3.58
C GLU A 244 -2.84 -25.95 4.28
N VAL A 245 -3.17 -24.83 3.63
CA VAL A 245 -3.23 -23.49 4.19
C VAL A 245 -4.59 -22.87 3.93
N ASP A 246 -4.95 -21.83 4.68
CA ASP A 246 -6.25 -21.16 4.63
C ASP A 246 -6.18 -19.79 3.97
N VAL A 247 -4.99 -19.16 4.03
CA VAL A 247 -4.76 -17.80 3.53
C VAL A 247 -3.41 -17.72 2.84
N VAL A 248 -3.38 -17.09 1.68
CA VAL A 248 -2.18 -16.52 1.03
C VAL A 248 -2.33 -15.00 1.11
N PRO A 249 -1.57 -14.30 1.99
CA PRO A 249 -1.83 -12.89 2.32
C PRO A 249 -1.47 -11.93 1.18
N TYR A 250 -0.48 -12.27 0.36
CA TYR A 250 -0.02 -11.43 -0.75
C TYR A 250 0.19 -12.25 -2.02
N LEU A 251 -0.56 -11.91 -3.05
CA LEU A 251 -0.36 -12.44 -4.39
C LEU A 251 -0.35 -11.30 -5.41
N PHE A 252 0.79 -11.14 -6.09
CA PHE A 252 0.97 -10.17 -7.17
C PHE A 252 1.00 -10.84 -8.55
N ASN A 253 0.65 -12.13 -8.64
CA ASN A 253 0.65 -12.88 -9.89
C ASN A 253 -0.76 -12.92 -10.49
N ILE A 254 -1.01 -12.05 -11.47
CA ILE A 254 -2.30 -11.95 -12.18
C ILE A 254 -2.65 -13.29 -12.86
N ASP A 255 -1.66 -14.03 -13.34
CA ASP A 255 -1.90 -15.29 -14.07
C ASP A 255 -2.45 -16.40 -13.15
N ALA A 256 -2.10 -16.38 -11.86
CA ALA A 256 -2.64 -17.33 -10.88
C ALA A 256 -4.12 -17.08 -10.58
N MET A 257 -4.63 -15.86 -10.81
CA MET A 257 -6.02 -15.49 -10.50
C MET A 257 -7.04 -16.30 -11.31
N ALA A 258 -6.71 -16.65 -12.56
CA ALA A 258 -7.58 -17.47 -13.38
C ALA A 258 -7.79 -18.89 -12.81
N THR A 259 -6.79 -19.42 -12.10
CA THR A 259 -6.86 -20.72 -11.41
C THR A 259 -7.68 -20.61 -10.13
N VAL A 260 -7.44 -19.57 -9.35
CA VAL A 260 -8.17 -19.30 -8.10
C VAL A 260 -9.66 -19.11 -8.36
N ALA A 261 -10.02 -18.32 -9.39
CA ALA A 261 -11.41 -18.02 -9.74
C ALA A 261 -12.27 -19.26 -10.08
N LYS A 262 -11.64 -20.38 -10.47
CA LYS A 262 -12.33 -21.64 -10.75
C LYS A 262 -12.64 -22.46 -9.49
N ASN A 263 -12.05 -22.14 -8.36
CA ASN A 263 -12.26 -22.87 -7.11
C ASN A 263 -13.36 -22.19 -6.27
N PRO A 264 -14.56 -22.81 -6.14
CA PRO A 264 -15.69 -22.21 -5.42
C PRO A 264 -15.46 -22.05 -3.90
N LYS A 265 -14.45 -22.73 -3.34
CA LYS A 265 -14.08 -22.66 -1.93
C LYS A 265 -13.16 -21.48 -1.62
N LEU A 266 -12.62 -20.82 -2.63
CA LEU A 266 -11.70 -19.70 -2.46
C LEU A 266 -12.38 -18.38 -2.74
N GLU A 267 -11.89 -17.35 -2.11
CA GLU A 267 -12.25 -15.96 -2.31
C GLU A 267 -10.98 -15.14 -2.57
N THR A 268 -11.10 -14.20 -3.50
CA THR A 268 -10.05 -13.26 -3.85
C THR A 268 -10.42 -11.91 -3.30
N MET A 269 -9.61 -11.40 -2.40
CA MET A 269 -9.80 -10.10 -1.77
C MET A 269 -8.72 -9.14 -2.24
N GLY A 270 -9.09 -8.16 -3.06
CA GLY A 270 -8.19 -7.08 -3.47
C GLY A 270 -8.21 -5.95 -2.45
N ARG A 271 -7.04 -5.43 -2.09
CA ARG A 271 -6.96 -4.24 -1.25
C ARG A 271 -5.78 -3.37 -1.64
N GLY A 272 -6.10 -2.14 -2.05
CA GLY A 272 -5.09 -1.19 -2.43
C GLY A 272 -4.20 -1.70 -3.56
N GLY A 273 -3.12 -1.02 -3.85
CA GLY A 273 -2.18 -1.47 -4.87
C GLY A 273 -1.10 -0.45 -5.15
N SER A 274 -0.23 -0.82 -6.05
CA SER A 274 0.87 0.04 -6.48
C SER A 274 0.52 0.80 -7.75
N TYR A 275 0.96 2.04 -7.84
CA TYR A 275 0.96 2.80 -9.08
C TYR A 275 1.93 2.17 -10.10
N ARG A 276 1.52 2.16 -11.35
CA ARG A 276 2.31 1.75 -12.49
C ARG A 276 2.24 2.83 -13.57
N GLY A 277 3.38 3.25 -14.08
CA GLY A 277 3.49 4.30 -15.09
C GLY A 277 4.66 4.13 -16.03
N LEU A 278 4.84 5.09 -16.95
CA LEU A 278 6.08 5.31 -17.67
C LEU A 278 6.70 6.61 -17.18
N GLY A 279 7.91 6.56 -16.66
CA GLY A 279 8.72 7.69 -16.28
C GLY A 279 9.64 8.11 -17.41
N PHE A 280 9.91 9.42 -17.51
CA PHE A 280 10.89 9.98 -18.40
C PHE A 280 11.99 10.67 -17.61
N ASN A 281 13.25 10.46 -18.00
CA ASN A 281 14.30 11.39 -17.61
C ASN A 281 14.14 12.65 -18.49
N VAL A 282 13.51 13.68 -17.91
CA VAL A 282 13.14 14.91 -18.65
C VAL A 282 14.34 15.80 -19.01
N THR A 283 15.55 15.41 -18.65
CA THR A 283 16.78 16.11 -19.05
C THR A 283 17.47 15.48 -20.25
N LYS A 284 17.10 14.23 -20.62
CA LYS A 284 17.74 13.51 -21.74
C LYS A 284 17.03 13.77 -23.07
N PRO A 285 17.76 14.16 -24.12
CA PRO A 285 17.20 14.22 -25.48
C PRO A 285 16.78 12.80 -25.96
N PRO A 286 15.67 12.69 -26.71
CA PRO A 286 14.72 13.76 -27.07
C PRO A 286 13.63 13.98 -26.01
N PHE A 287 13.70 13.28 -24.85
CA PHE A 287 12.67 13.33 -23.78
C PHE A 287 12.72 14.62 -22.97
N ASN A 288 13.73 15.47 -23.14
CA ASN A 288 13.74 16.84 -22.61
C ASN A 288 12.71 17.75 -23.31
N GLU A 289 12.19 17.35 -24.47
CA GLU A 289 11.16 18.08 -25.21
C GLU A 289 9.76 17.61 -24.78
N LEU A 290 8.94 18.52 -24.24
CA LEU A 290 7.55 18.22 -23.87
C LEU A 290 6.74 17.67 -25.07
N ALA A 291 6.97 18.20 -26.26
CA ALA A 291 6.29 17.76 -27.49
C ALA A 291 6.52 16.26 -27.75
N VAL A 292 7.73 15.75 -27.53
CA VAL A 292 8.04 14.33 -27.71
C VAL A 292 7.32 13.47 -26.66
N ARG A 293 7.35 13.88 -25.38
CA ARG A 293 6.67 13.15 -24.31
C ARG A 293 5.14 13.17 -24.50
N ASP A 294 4.57 14.30 -24.95
CA ASP A 294 3.14 14.42 -25.24
C ASP A 294 2.74 13.53 -26.43
N ALA A 295 3.54 13.52 -27.51
CA ALA A 295 3.31 12.63 -28.65
C ALA A 295 3.35 11.14 -28.23
N ILE A 296 4.34 10.73 -27.46
CA ILE A 296 4.41 9.35 -26.91
C ILE A 296 3.15 9.04 -26.12
N SER A 297 2.67 9.95 -25.28
CA SER A 297 1.45 9.71 -24.48
C SER A 297 0.20 9.54 -25.32
N LYS A 298 0.08 10.28 -26.43
CA LYS A 298 -1.07 10.21 -27.35
C LYS A 298 -1.02 9.03 -28.31
N ALA A 299 0.17 8.48 -28.57
CA ALA A 299 0.37 7.35 -29.45
C ALA A 299 -0.02 6.00 -28.81
N MET A 300 -0.22 5.97 -27.50
CA MET A 300 -0.48 4.76 -26.74
C MET A 300 -1.95 4.64 -26.34
N ASP A 301 -2.64 3.58 -26.79
CA ASP A 301 -3.96 3.18 -26.28
C ASP A 301 -3.78 2.39 -24.97
N ILE A 302 -3.58 3.16 -23.89
CA ILE A 302 -3.35 2.61 -22.57
C ILE A 302 -4.60 1.87 -22.07
N ASP A 303 -5.80 2.35 -22.43
CA ASP A 303 -7.06 1.73 -22.02
C ASP A 303 -7.22 0.33 -22.64
N ALA A 304 -6.85 0.16 -23.91
CA ALA A 304 -6.84 -1.14 -24.57
C ALA A 304 -5.78 -2.09 -23.96
N ALA A 305 -4.57 -1.61 -23.74
CA ALA A 305 -3.50 -2.39 -23.11
C ALA A 305 -3.86 -2.83 -21.67
N PHE A 306 -4.43 -1.91 -20.88
CA PHE A 306 -4.95 -2.20 -19.54
C PHE A 306 -6.03 -3.29 -19.56
N LYS A 307 -7.04 -3.15 -20.44
CA LYS A 307 -8.13 -4.14 -20.58
C LYS A 307 -7.62 -5.51 -21.00
N ALA A 308 -6.61 -5.55 -21.87
CA ALA A 308 -6.07 -6.80 -22.39
C ALA A 308 -5.24 -7.59 -21.37
N VAL A 309 -4.58 -6.92 -20.43
CA VAL A 309 -3.58 -7.56 -19.55
C VAL A 309 -3.94 -7.46 -18.07
N VAL A 310 -4.42 -6.31 -17.60
CA VAL A 310 -4.55 -6.02 -16.18
C VAL A 310 -5.97 -6.20 -15.67
N ALA A 311 -6.98 -5.74 -16.42
CA ALA A 311 -8.37 -5.86 -15.97
C ALA A 311 -8.82 -7.33 -15.89
N PRO A 312 -9.57 -7.73 -14.85
CA PRO A 312 -10.17 -6.93 -13.78
C PRO A 312 -9.26 -6.74 -12.54
N HIS A 313 -7.97 -7.00 -12.62
CA HIS A 313 -7.03 -7.09 -11.49
C HIS A 313 -6.32 -5.78 -11.17
N GLY A 314 -6.92 -4.66 -11.52
CA GLY A 314 -6.39 -3.32 -11.25
C GLY A 314 -7.37 -2.23 -11.67
N GLU A 315 -6.92 -1.00 -11.58
CA GLU A 315 -7.67 0.18 -12.04
C GLU A 315 -6.83 1.04 -12.97
N ARG A 316 -7.47 1.65 -13.98
CA ARG A 316 -6.81 2.59 -14.88
C ARG A 316 -6.39 3.85 -14.12
N ALA A 317 -5.10 4.16 -14.12
CA ALA A 317 -4.56 5.36 -13.48
C ALA A 317 -4.57 6.57 -14.41
N TYR A 318 -4.96 7.72 -13.90
CA TYR A 318 -4.90 9.01 -14.60
C TYR A 318 -3.98 10.01 -13.90
N GLY A 319 -3.47 9.66 -12.73
CA GLY A 319 -2.52 10.36 -11.91
C GLY A 319 -1.83 9.39 -10.96
N GLN A 320 -0.97 9.91 -10.10
CA GLN A 320 -0.18 9.10 -9.16
C GLN A 320 -0.97 8.64 -7.92
N CYS A 321 -1.99 9.42 -7.50
CA CYS A 321 -2.76 9.09 -6.31
C CYS A 321 -3.95 8.20 -6.66
N ALA A 322 -4.07 7.09 -5.96
CA ALA A 322 -5.11 6.09 -6.19
C ALA A 322 -6.48 6.54 -5.65
N PRO A 323 -7.60 6.07 -6.25
CA PRO A 323 -8.95 6.47 -5.85
C PRO A 323 -9.37 6.00 -4.45
N TRP A 324 -8.77 4.92 -3.94
CA TRP A 324 -9.04 4.42 -2.58
C TRP A 324 -8.26 5.15 -1.48
N LEU A 325 -7.25 5.97 -1.84
CA LEU A 325 -6.53 6.76 -0.86
C LEU A 325 -7.33 8.02 -0.49
N PRO A 326 -7.33 8.41 0.79
CA PRO A 326 -8.17 9.49 1.29
C PRO A 326 -7.82 10.86 0.72
N HIS A 327 -6.65 11.01 0.08
CA HIS A 327 -6.17 12.31 -0.39
C HIS A 327 -5.44 12.21 -1.73
N GLY A 328 -5.51 13.30 -2.46
CA GLY A 328 -4.73 13.49 -3.69
C GLY A 328 -5.39 12.94 -4.95
N TYR A 329 -6.35 12.02 -4.86
CA TYR A 329 -7.05 11.54 -6.05
C TYR A 329 -7.80 12.67 -6.77
N ASP A 330 -7.51 12.84 -8.06
CA ASP A 330 -8.16 13.84 -8.92
C ASP A 330 -8.73 13.18 -10.18
N PRO A 331 -10.04 12.87 -10.23
CA PRO A 331 -10.67 12.25 -11.39
C PRO A 331 -10.66 13.15 -12.62
N THR A 332 -10.45 14.46 -12.47
CA THR A 332 -10.41 15.41 -13.60
C THR A 332 -9.16 15.26 -14.44
N LEU A 333 -8.11 14.61 -13.91
CA LEU A 333 -6.88 14.30 -14.66
C LEU A 333 -7.14 13.38 -15.86
N LYS A 334 -8.24 12.62 -15.86
CA LYS A 334 -8.65 11.81 -17.02
C LYS A 334 -8.71 12.62 -18.31
N SER A 335 -9.10 13.88 -18.24
CA SER A 335 -9.19 14.77 -19.40
C SER A 335 -7.85 15.11 -20.05
N LEU A 336 -6.71 14.87 -19.38
CA LEU A 336 -5.37 15.10 -19.91
C LEU A 336 -4.87 13.95 -20.81
N TRP A 337 -5.57 12.81 -20.81
CA TRP A 337 -5.12 11.60 -21.49
C TRP A 337 -6.09 11.24 -22.62
N LYS A 338 -5.60 11.39 -23.86
CA LYS A 338 -6.36 11.07 -25.06
C LYS A 338 -5.48 10.24 -26.00
N TYR A 339 -5.96 9.09 -26.38
CA TYR A 339 -5.35 8.32 -27.46
C TYR A 339 -5.67 8.98 -28.79
N ASP A 340 -4.66 9.45 -29.48
CA ASP A 340 -4.76 10.08 -30.81
C ASP A 340 -3.43 9.95 -31.57
N PRO A 341 -3.17 8.80 -32.21
CA PRO A 341 -1.91 8.53 -32.89
C PRO A 341 -1.67 9.47 -34.09
N LYS A 342 -2.75 10.00 -34.67
CA LYS A 342 -2.62 10.97 -35.77
C LYS A 342 -2.11 12.32 -35.26
N GLU A 343 -2.66 12.80 -34.13
CA GLU A 343 -2.17 14.00 -33.46
C GLU A 343 -0.74 13.81 -32.97
N ALA A 344 -0.42 12.61 -32.41
CA ALA A 344 0.93 12.25 -31.97
C ALA A 344 1.95 12.41 -33.13
N LEU A 345 1.66 11.83 -34.29
CA LEU A 345 2.51 11.94 -35.46
C LEU A 345 2.67 13.40 -35.93
N ALA A 346 1.58 14.18 -35.94
CA ALA A 346 1.62 15.58 -36.30
C ALA A 346 2.50 16.41 -35.34
N ILE A 347 2.44 16.15 -34.06
CA ILE A 347 3.31 16.78 -33.05
C ILE A 347 4.78 16.46 -33.32
N LEU A 348 5.13 15.19 -33.58
CA LEU A 348 6.50 14.77 -33.90
C LEU A 348 7.01 15.42 -35.19
N GLN A 349 6.17 15.47 -36.21
CA GLN A 349 6.50 16.13 -37.46
C GLN A 349 6.75 17.65 -37.30
N LYS A 350 5.95 18.32 -36.45
CA LYS A 350 6.15 19.73 -36.08
C LYS A 350 7.44 19.91 -35.28
N ALA A 351 7.83 18.94 -34.45
CA ALA A 351 9.11 18.91 -33.72
C ALA A 351 10.32 18.56 -34.63
N GLY A 352 10.10 18.34 -35.90
CA GLY A 352 11.15 18.12 -36.90
C GLY A 352 11.52 16.65 -37.15
N PHE A 353 10.77 15.71 -36.57
CA PHE A 353 10.96 14.30 -36.85
C PHE A 353 10.26 13.86 -38.12
N ARG A 354 10.96 13.17 -39.03
CA ARG A 354 10.44 12.65 -40.31
C ARG A 354 11.15 11.35 -40.65
N ASP A 355 10.50 10.50 -41.41
CA ASP A 355 11.18 9.36 -42.03
C ASP A 355 11.93 9.89 -43.26
N THR A 356 13.24 10.09 -43.12
CA THR A 356 14.07 10.69 -44.17
C THR A 356 14.76 9.68 -45.06
N ASN A 357 14.84 8.41 -44.65
CA ASN A 357 15.49 7.34 -45.38
C ASN A 357 14.54 6.26 -45.92
N GLY A 358 13.24 6.32 -45.57
CA GLY A 358 12.20 5.41 -46.03
C GLY A 358 12.17 4.07 -45.31
N ASP A 359 12.77 3.95 -44.10
CA ASP A 359 12.78 2.71 -43.29
C ASP A 359 11.55 2.59 -42.38
N GLY A 360 10.67 3.57 -42.36
CA GLY A 360 9.47 3.62 -41.55
C GLY A 360 9.71 4.17 -40.14
N ILE A 361 10.93 4.58 -39.80
CA ILE A 361 11.29 5.16 -38.51
C ILE A 361 11.46 6.67 -38.66
N LEU A 362 10.86 7.43 -37.76
CA LEU A 362 11.05 8.89 -37.71
C LEU A 362 12.46 9.20 -37.22
N ASP A 363 13.15 10.07 -37.93
CA ASP A 363 14.46 10.57 -37.55
C ASP A 363 14.49 12.10 -37.51
N ARG A 364 15.50 12.66 -36.85
CA ARG A 364 15.83 14.06 -36.84
C ARG A 364 17.35 14.24 -36.85
N ASN A 365 17.88 14.95 -37.81
CA ASN A 365 19.32 15.13 -38.02
C ASN A 365 20.07 13.78 -38.17
N GLY A 366 19.45 12.81 -38.86
CA GLY A 366 20.01 11.47 -39.06
C GLY A 366 20.01 10.57 -37.81
N GLN A 367 19.35 10.99 -36.74
CA GLN A 367 19.22 10.21 -35.54
C GLN A 367 17.78 9.67 -35.38
N PRO A 368 17.56 8.34 -35.37
CA PRO A 368 16.24 7.77 -35.23
C PRO A 368 15.64 8.09 -33.87
N LEU A 369 14.31 8.31 -33.85
CA LEU A 369 13.56 8.47 -32.58
C LEU A 369 13.40 7.12 -31.90
N LYS A 370 14.24 6.87 -30.90
CA LYS A 370 14.25 5.63 -30.11
C LYS A 370 13.58 5.80 -28.75
N VAL A 371 12.77 4.81 -28.38
CA VAL A 371 12.13 4.67 -27.06
C VAL A 371 12.43 3.29 -26.52
N GLU A 372 13.48 3.15 -25.73
CA GLU A 372 13.81 1.94 -25.00
C GLU A 372 13.21 2.01 -23.58
N ILE A 373 12.16 1.23 -23.33
CA ILE A 373 11.49 1.18 -22.03
C ILE A 373 12.22 0.19 -21.14
N ARG A 374 12.93 0.66 -20.13
CA ARG A 374 13.63 -0.17 -19.16
C ARG A 374 12.70 -0.65 -18.06
N THR A 375 12.73 -1.93 -17.74
CA THR A 375 11.88 -2.56 -16.74
C THR A 375 12.56 -3.77 -16.11
N ILE A 376 11.99 -4.27 -15.02
CA ILE A 376 12.33 -5.55 -14.43
C ILE A 376 11.41 -6.66 -14.99
N PRO A 377 11.75 -7.95 -14.88
CA PRO A 377 10.84 -9.05 -15.22
C PRO A 377 9.52 -8.97 -14.44
N GLY A 378 8.40 -9.27 -15.09
CA GLY A 378 7.08 -9.28 -14.46
C GLY A 378 5.93 -9.15 -15.46
N SER A 379 4.69 -9.15 -14.95
CA SER A 379 3.46 -9.08 -15.75
C SER A 379 3.34 -7.79 -16.59
N GLN A 380 3.94 -6.70 -16.10
CA GLN A 380 3.98 -5.41 -16.80
C GLN A 380 4.65 -5.47 -18.17
N VAL A 381 5.56 -6.42 -18.40
CA VAL A 381 6.25 -6.57 -19.70
C VAL A 381 5.23 -6.75 -20.84
N ARG A 382 4.12 -7.46 -20.61
CA ARG A 382 3.06 -7.62 -21.61
C ARG A 382 2.39 -6.29 -21.96
N VAL A 383 2.06 -5.47 -20.97
CA VAL A 383 1.50 -4.12 -21.18
C VAL A 383 2.48 -3.27 -21.97
N LEU A 384 3.75 -3.23 -21.53
CA LEU A 384 4.80 -2.43 -22.16
C LEU A 384 5.06 -2.86 -23.61
N THR A 385 4.99 -4.16 -23.91
CA THR A 385 5.15 -4.70 -25.26
C THR A 385 4.02 -4.24 -26.19
N ILE A 386 2.76 -4.23 -25.71
CA ILE A 386 1.63 -3.69 -26.45
C ILE A 386 1.86 -2.20 -26.76
N LEU A 387 2.23 -1.42 -25.74
CA LEU A 387 2.48 0.02 -25.90
C LEU A 387 3.65 0.31 -26.84
N ALA A 388 4.76 -0.42 -26.74
CA ALA A 388 5.89 -0.32 -27.67
C ALA A 388 5.49 -0.64 -29.12
N THR A 389 4.62 -1.64 -29.31
CA THR A 389 4.09 -1.97 -30.65
C THR A 389 3.27 -0.81 -31.24
N GLN A 390 2.46 -0.15 -30.42
CA GLN A 390 1.69 1.03 -30.87
C GLN A 390 2.60 2.20 -31.22
N LEU A 391 3.68 2.44 -30.48
CA LEU A 391 4.67 3.45 -30.81
C LEU A 391 5.34 3.17 -32.17
N LYS A 392 5.64 1.90 -32.48
CA LYS A 392 6.19 1.51 -33.80
C LYS A 392 5.26 1.84 -34.96
N GLN A 393 3.94 1.76 -34.75
CA GLN A 393 2.94 2.05 -35.79
C GLN A 393 2.97 3.52 -36.27
N ILE A 394 3.52 4.44 -35.47
CA ILE A 394 3.70 5.83 -35.85
C ILE A 394 5.15 6.20 -36.15
N GLY A 395 6.01 5.22 -36.37
CA GLY A 395 7.40 5.42 -36.77
C GLY A 395 8.39 5.67 -35.61
N ILE A 396 8.06 5.29 -34.38
CA ILE A 396 9.01 5.33 -33.25
C ILE A 396 9.69 3.97 -33.11
N ASP A 397 11.04 3.92 -33.10
CA ASP A 397 11.79 2.69 -32.80
C ASP A 397 11.68 2.36 -31.30
N ALA A 398 10.61 1.63 -30.93
CA ALA A 398 10.28 1.34 -29.56
C ALA A 398 10.63 -0.11 -29.16
N SER A 399 11.23 -0.31 -28.00
CA SER A 399 11.58 -1.62 -27.46
C SER A 399 11.38 -1.66 -25.94
N VAL A 400 11.31 -2.90 -25.39
CA VAL A 400 11.25 -3.15 -23.95
C VAL A 400 12.50 -3.91 -23.55
N MET A 401 13.30 -3.32 -22.65
CA MET A 401 14.53 -3.93 -22.11
C MET A 401 14.28 -4.38 -20.67
N GLN A 402 14.37 -5.67 -20.42
CA GLN A 402 14.32 -6.24 -19.08
C GLN A 402 15.72 -6.28 -18.46
N GLN A 403 15.82 -5.85 -17.21
CA GLN A 403 17.08 -5.77 -16.46
C GLN A 403 16.92 -6.45 -15.09
N ASP A 404 18.04 -6.80 -14.47
CA ASP A 404 18.06 -7.10 -13.03
C ASP A 404 17.60 -5.89 -12.22
N SER A 405 16.94 -6.14 -11.09
CA SER A 405 16.34 -5.08 -10.27
C SER A 405 17.35 -4.06 -9.78
N ALA A 406 18.55 -4.49 -9.37
CA ALA A 406 19.58 -3.58 -8.87
C ALA A 406 20.15 -2.70 -10.00
N VAL A 407 20.36 -3.29 -11.19
CA VAL A 407 20.81 -2.55 -12.38
C VAL A 407 19.74 -1.54 -12.83
N TRP A 408 18.48 -1.96 -12.84
CA TRP A 408 17.36 -1.10 -13.21
C TRP A 408 17.23 0.11 -12.27
N VAL A 409 17.35 -0.10 -10.93
CA VAL A 409 17.34 0.99 -9.94
C VAL A 409 18.51 1.95 -10.16
N SER A 410 19.74 1.43 -10.32
CA SER A 410 20.92 2.25 -10.57
C SER A 410 20.78 3.08 -11.85
N ASP A 411 20.32 2.49 -12.95
CA ASP A 411 20.12 3.20 -14.21
C ASP A 411 19.12 4.36 -14.11
N ILE A 412 18.08 4.22 -13.29
CA ILE A 412 17.10 5.27 -13.05
C ILE A 412 17.71 6.37 -12.18
N VAL A 413 18.32 6.00 -11.05
CA VAL A 413 18.89 6.95 -10.08
C VAL A 413 20.04 7.74 -10.66
N ASP A 414 20.91 7.08 -11.45
CA ASP A 414 22.05 7.70 -12.13
C ASP A 414 21.64 8.45 -13.40
N GLY A 415 20.36 8.42 -13.76
CA GLY A 415 19.81 9.09 -14.94
C GLY A 415 20.21 8.42 -16.25
N ASN A 416 20.62 7.15 -16.27
CA ASN A 416 21.01 6.41 -17.47
C ASN A 416 19.80 5.93 -18.29
N ALA A 417 18.62 5.76 -17.67
CA ALA A 417 17.39 5.44 -18.35
C ALA A 417 16.75 6.70 -18.93
N GLY A 418 16.43 6.71 -20.23
CA GLY A 418 15.65 7.78 -20.86
C GLY A 418 14.16 7.61 -20.62
N VAL A 419 13.68 6.38 -20.77
CA VAL A 419 12.30 5.96 -20.47
C VAL A 419 12.35 4.70 -19.61
N PHE A 420 11.55 4.65 -18.56
CA PHE A 420 11.53 3.52 -17.64
C PHE A 420 10.12 3.22 -17.16
N PHE A 421 9.89 1.98 -16.77
CA PHE A 421 8.68 1.59 -16.08
C PHE A 421 8.73 2.14 -14.66
N ASP A 422 7.82 3.05 -14.37
CA ASP A 422 7.73 3.72 -13.08
C ASP A 422 6.75 2.96 -12.18
N PHE A 423 7.20 2.62 -10.96
CA PHE A 423 6.31 2.10 -9.96
C PHE A 423 6.51 2.79 -8.62
N SER A 424 5.42 3.00 -7.91
CA SER A 424 5.46 3.52 -6.54
C SER A 424 4.29 2.94 -5.76
N PHE A 425 4.39 2.96 -4.45
CA PHE A 425 3.20 2.79 -3.66
C PHE A 425 2.24 3.93 -4.00
N ALA A 426 0.99 3.60 -4.32
CA ALA A 426 -0.06 4.56 -4.61
C ALA A 426 -0.38 5.37 -3.35
N GLY A 427 0.49 6.28 -2.99
CA GLY A 427 0.46 7.01 -1.71
C GLY A 427 0.99 8.42 -1.86
N THR A 428 0.72 9.15 -0.86
CA THR A 428 0.83 10.59 -0.76
C THR A 428 2.26 11.08 -0.59
N THR A 429 3.10 10.32 0.08
CA THR A 429 4.54 10.61 0.19
C THR A 429 5.28 10.36 -1.13
N GLY A 430 4.70 9.54 -2.02
CA GLY A 430 5.30 9.24 -3.32
C GLY A 430 5.47 10.45 -4.22
N LEU A 431 4.55 11.42 -4.19
CA LEU A 431 4.67 12.63 -5.02
C LEU A 431 5.93 13.43 -4.69
N HIS A 432 6.21 13.66 -3.41
CA HIS A 432 7.42 14.38 -2.99
C HIS A 432 8.68 13.59 -3.35
N SER A 433 8.73 12.31 -3.04
CA SER A 433 9.89 11.46 -3.32
C SER A 433 10.21 11.36 -4.80
N LEU A 434 9.19 11.29 -5.67
CA LEU A 434 9.37 11.06 -7.10
C LEU A 434 9.53 12.34 -7.92
N PHE A 435 8.99 13.47 -7.45
CA PHE A 435 8.91 14.68 -8.30
C PHE A 435 9.48 15.95 -7.68
N HIS A 436 9.81 15.97 -6.38
CA HIS A 436 10.47 17.12 -5.79
C HIS A 436 11.93 17.19 -6.25
N SER A 437 12.42 18.38 -6.60
CA SER A 437 13.78 18.58 -7.12
C SER A 437 14.88 18.16 -6.15
N SER A 438 14.67 18.27 -4.83
CA SER A 438 15.62 17.81 -3.80
C SER A 438 15.83 16.28 -3.77
N SER A 439 14.98 15.52 -4.45
CA SER A 439 15.05 14.06 -4.53
C SER A 439 15.79 13.54 -5.79
N ILE A 440 16.25 14.44 -6.67
CA ILE A 440 17.03 14.09 -7.88
C ILE A 440 18.31 13.36 -7.48
N GLY A 441 18.64 12.27 -8.19
CA GLY A 441 19.79 11.41 -7.90
C GLY A 441 19.60 10.50 -6.69
N ARG A 442 18.34 10.38 -6.19
CA ARG A 442 17.95 9.47 -5.10
C ARG A 442 16.71 8.67 -5.48
N THR A 443 15.54 9.30 -5.41
CA THR A 443 14.23 8.68 -5.70
C THR A 443 13.52 9.35 -6.88
N ASN A 444 13.88 10.60 -7.23
CA ASN A 444 13.39 11.28 -8.43
C ASN A 444 14.23 10.88 -9.65
N GLY A 445 13.97 9.69 -10.18
CA GLY A 445 14.59 9.21 -11.43
C GLY A 445 14.09 9.89 -12.69
N HIS A 446 13.06 10.72 -12.58
CA HIS A 446 12.57 11.56 -13.66
C HIS A 446 13.49 12.76 -13.94
N PHE A 447 14.39 13.09 -13.02
CA PHE A 447 15.21 14.31 -13.04
C PHE A 447 14.34 15.56 -13.26
N TYR A 448 13.09 15.46 -12.79
CA TYR A 448 12.11 16.52 -12.90
C TYR A 448 12.35 17.60 -11.86
N SER A 449 12.31 18.85 -12.30
CA SER A 449 12.43 20.03 -11.45
C SER A 449 11.46 21.10 -11.92
N ASN A 450 10.56 21.53 -11.05
CA ASN A 450 9.59 22.57 -11.30
C ASN A 450 9.30 23.31 -10.00
N ALA A 451 9.71 24.58 -9.92
CA ALA A 451 9.59 25.37 -8.69
C ALA A 451 8.14 25.50 -8.17
N THR A 452 7.14 25.49 -9.07
CA THR A 452 5.73 25.50 -8.67
C THR A 452 5.36 24.19 -7.98
N VAL A 453 5.78 23.05 -8.54
CA VAL A 453 5.53 21.72 -7.96
C VAL A 453 6.25 21.57 -6.63
N ASP A 454 7.52 21.96 -6.56
CA ASP A 454 8.29 21.94 -5.31
C ASP A 454 7.58 22.74 -4.21
N SER A 455 7.17 23.97 -4.51
CA SER A 455 6.44 24.82 -3.56
C SER A 455 5.10 24.22 -3.11
N LEU A 456 4.36 23.57 -4.02
CA LEU A 456 3.09 22.91 -3.68
C LEU A 456 3.32 21.71 -2.77
N LEU A 457 4.35 20.90 -3.04
CA LEU A 457 4.71 19.72 -2.25
C LEU A 457 5.23 20.12 -0.87
N ASP A 458 6.09 21.13 -0.77
CA ASP A 458 6.60 21.67 0.50
C ASP A 458 5.45 22.21 1.38
N ARG A 459 4.55 22.98 0.78
CA ARG A 459 3.38 23.52 1.49
C ARG A 459 2.43 22.42 1.96
N ALA A 460 2.32 21.33 1.22
CA ALA A 460 1.53 20.17 1.62
C ALA A 460 2.14 19.45 2.84
N LEU A 461 3.47 19.43 2.94
CA LEU A 461 4.17 18.88 4.10
C LEU A 461 4.20 19.85 5.30
N ALA A 462 3.93 21.14 5.08
CA ALA A 462 3.97 22.19 6.10
C ALA A 462 2.64 22.37 6.86
N THR A 463 1.73 21.42 6.83
CA THR A 463 0.43 21.49 7.52
C THR A 463 -0.13 20.10 7.82
N THR A 464 -0.95 19.98 8.86
CA THR A 464 -1.72 18.76 9.17
C THR A 464 -3.17 18.82 8.68
N ASP A 465 -3.61 19.94 8.09
CA ASP A 465 -4.94 20.11 7.49
C ASP A 465 -5.07 19.26 6.22
N ILE A 466 -5.80 18.18 6.31
CA ILE A 466 -5.98 17.19 5.24
C ILE A 466 -6.64 17.75 3.98
N ASN A 467 -7.54 18.72 4.12
CA ASN A 467 -8.22 19.36 2.98
C ASN A 467 -7.22 20.24 2.20
N LYS A 468 -6.38 20.96 2.92
CA LYS A 468 -5.32 21.78 2.35
C LYS A 468 -4.27 20.90 1.64
N ILE A 469 -3.84 19.82 2.28
CA ILE A 469 -2.93 18.82 1.70
C ILE A 469 -3.52 18.28 0.40
N THR A 470 -4.77 17.82 0.43
CA THR A 470 -5.48 17.27 -0.75
C THR A 470 -5.53 18.27 -1.90
N SER A 471 -5.84 19.53 -1.61
CA SER A 471 -5.88 20.59 -2.63
C SER A 471 -4.51 20.84 -3.26
N LEU A 472 -3.45 20.94 -2.45
CA LEU A 472 -2.08 21.18 -2.90
C LEU A 472 -1.56 20.02 -3.75
N TRP A 473 -1.85 18.78 -3.36
CA TRP A 473 -1.45 17.60 -4.14
C TRP A 473 -2.17 17.46 -5.46
N LYS A 474 -3.45 17.78 -5.52
CA LYS A 474 -4.18 17.82 -6.80
C LYS A 474 -3.54 18.83 -7.76
N GLN A 475 -3.15 20.00 -7.25
CA GLN A 475 -2.47 21.01 -8.06
C GLN A 475 -1.09 20.53 -8.54
N ALA A 476 -0.26 19.98 -7.62
CA ALA A 476 1.06 19.44 -7.95
C ALA A 476 0.95 18.31 -8.99
N GLN A 477 0.05 17.35 -8.76
CA GLN A 477 -0.19 16.22 -9.66
C GLN A 477 -0.61 16.69 -11.06
N ARG A 478 -1.52 17.67 -11.14
CA ARG A 478 -1.96 18.24 -12.42
C ARG A 478 -0.78 18.82 -13.18
N GLN A 479 0.10 19.59 -12.53
CA GLN A 479 1.27 20.17 -13.17
C GLN A 479 2.24 19.08 -13.67
N ILE A 480 2.55 18.07 -12.83
CA ILE A 480 3.40 16.93 -13.20
C ILE A 480 2.85 16.20 -14.45
N MET A 481 1.52 15.98 -14.48
CA MET A 481 0.85 15.30 -15.59
C MET A 481 0.81 16.17 -16.85
N MET A 482 0.68 17.49 -16.71
CA MET A 482 0.76 18.43 -17.85
C MET A 482 2.17 18.48 -18.44
N ASP A 483 3.19 18.43 -17.61
CA ASP A 483 4.60 18.38 -18.02
C ASP A 483 5.01 17.01 -18.59
N ARG A 484 4.13 16.00 -18.55
CA ARG A 484 4.40 14.63 -19.02
C ARG A 484 5.70 14.05 -18.43
N ALA A 485 6.00 14.38 -17.17
CA ALA A 485 7.14 13.77 -16.48
C ALA A 485 6.93 12.27 -16.26
N SER A 486 5.67 11.87 -16.05
CA SER A 486 5.23 10.48 -15.98
C SER A 486 3.91 10.30 -16.74
N ILE A 487 3.70 9.14 -17.35
CA ILE A 487 2.45 8.74 -18.00
C ILE A 487 1.81 7.65 -17.14
N PRO A 488 0.69 7.92 -16.44
CA PRO A 488 -0.01 6.93 -15.64
C PRO A 488 -0.57 5.79 -16.51
N LEU A 489 -0.29 4.55 -16.12
CA LEU A 489 -0.81 3.37 -16.80
C LEU A 489 -1.98 2.78 -16.00
N TYR A 490 -1.71 2.25 -14.81
CA TYR A 490 -2.72 1.62 -13.97
C TYR A 490 -2.28 1.53 -12.51
N PHE A 491 -3.23 1.24 -11.65
CA PHE A 491 -2.98 0.75 -10.30
C PHE A 491 -3.16 -0.76 -10.31
N GLU A 492 -2.14 -1.48 -9.87
CA GLU A 492 -2.19 -2.93 -9.73
C GLU A 492 -2.63 -3.28 -8.31
N TRP A 493 -3.66 -4.13 -8.17
CA TRP A 493 -4.12 -4.53 -6.86
C TRP A 493 -3.24 -5.61 -6.25
N GLY A 494 -2.99 -5.48 -4.94
CA GLY A 494 -2.50 -6.58 -4.13
C GLY A 494 -3.67 -7.47 -3.71
N TYR A 495 -3.50 -8.77 -3.81
CA TYR A 495 -4.54 -9.72 -3.46
C TYR A 495 -4.17 -10.58 -2.27
N SER A 496 -5.15 -10.83 -1.40
CA SER A 496 -5.17 -12.00 -0.52
C SER A 496 -6.11 -13.04 -1.11
N ILE A 497 -5.68 -14.29 -1.09
CA ILE A 497 -6.53 -15.42 -1.45
C ILE A 497 -6.88 -16.16 -0.17
N VAL A 498 -8.16 -16.33 0.07
CA VAL A 498 -8.68 -16.81 1.36
C VAL A 498 -9.65 -17.97 1.13
N ASN A 499 -9.56 -19.00 1.95
CA ASN A 499 -10.58 -20.04 1.99
C ASN A 499 -11.86 -19.47 2.59
N LYS A 500 -13.01 -19.66 1.93
CA LYS A 500 -14.32 -19.12 2.36
C LYS A 500 -14.79 -19.54 3.75
N LYS A 501 -14.16 -20.54 4.35
CA LYS A 501 -14.40 -20.87 5.78
C LYS A 501 -13.82 -19.81 6.74
N VAL A 502 -12.90 -18.95 6.27
CA VAL A 502 -12.31 -17.86 7.05
C VAL A 502 -13.19 -16.64 6.86
N ASN A 503 -13.77 -16.18 7.92
CA ASN A 503 -14.73 -15.07 7.93
C ASN A 503 -14.10 -13.82 8.54
N ASP A 504 -14.58 -12.65 8.13
CA ASP A 504 -14.15 -11.32 8.60
C ASP A 504 -12.65 -11.05 8.42
N PHE A 505 -12.05 -11.69 7.43
CA PHE A 505 -10.65 -11.46 7.06
C PHE A 505 -10.50 -10.13 6.34
N VAL A 506 -9.46 -9.37 6.71
CA VAL A 506 -9.08 -8.12 6.04
C VAL A 506 -7.68 -8.30 5.45
N PRO A 507 -7.49 -8.10 4.14
CA PRO A 507 -6.18 -8.12 3.53
C PRO A 507 -5.21 -7.16 4.24
N PRO A 508 -3.97 -7.55 4.48
CA PRO A 508 -3.02 -6.73 5.23
C PRO A 508 -2.66 -5.43 4.50
N TRP A 509 -2.54 -4.34 5.29
CA TRP A 509 -2.02 -3.06 4.85
C TRP A 509 -1.20 -2.45 5.99
N GLY A 510 0.12 -2.57 5.90
CA GLY A 510 1.04 -2.21 7.00
C GLY A 510 1.18 -3.28 8.09
N GLY A 511 0.59 -4.47 7.89
CA GLY A 511 0.57 -5.61 8.78
C GLY A 511 -0.77 -6.33 8.77
N LEU A 512 -0.79 -7.55 9.25
CA LEU A 512 -2.01 -8.36 9.36
C LEU A 512 -2.62 -8.18 10.75
N HIS A 513 -3.87 -7.73 10.78
CA HIS A 513 -4.66 -7.64 11.99
C HIS A 513 -5.86 -8.58 11.90
N LEU A 514 -5.82 -9.70 12.63
CA LEU A 514 -6.93 -10.66 12.70
C LEU A 514 -8.01 -10.25 13.72
N VAL A 515 -7.65 -9.35 14.64
CA VAL A 515 -8.53 -8.81 15.67
C VAL A 515 -8.29 -7.31 15.80
N SER A 516 -9.32 -6.53 15.59
CA SER A 516 -9.30 -5.07 15.73
C SER A 516 -10.71 -4.55 16.06
N MET A 517 -10.87 -3.24 16.12
CA MET A 517 -12.19 -2.62 16.25
C MET A 517 -13.07 -2.76 14.99
N GLU A 518 -12.46 -3.09 13.83
CA GLU A 518 -13.17 -3.22 12.55
C GLU A 518 -13.34 -4.66 12.07
N ASN A 519 -12.58 -5.62 12.62
CA ASN A 519 -12.66 -7.03 12.22
C ASN A 519 -12.29 -7.96 13.37
N ASN A 520 -12.84 -9.18 13.30
CA ASN A 520 -12.51 -10.24 14.26
C ASN A 520 -12.65 -11.60 13.56
N VAL A 521 -11.55 -12.11 13.06
CA VAL A 521 -11.51 -13.29 12.20
C VAL A 521 -11.92 -14.55 12.96
N TRP A 522 -12.74 -15.38 12.30
CA TRP A 522 -13.18 -16.67 12.80
C TRP A 522 -13.30 -17.70 11.67
N ILE A 523 -13.32 -19.01 12.02
CA ILE A 523 -13.36 -20.10 11.05
C ILE A 523 -14.69 -20.83 11.17
N SER A 524 -15.49 -20.87 10.09
CA SER A 524 -16.69 -21.69 10.02
C SER A 524 -16.33 -23.18 9.93
N LYS A 525 -17.20 -24.03 10.53
CA LYS A 525 -17.04 -25.50 10.52
C LYS A 525 -17.39 -26.10 9.17
#